data_cad998b52994d3364c4c61f5efb4a826
#
_entry.id   cad998b52994d3364c4c61f5efb4a826
#
_cell.length_a   1.000
_cell.length_b   1.000
_cell.length_c   1.000
_cell.angle_alpha   90.00
_cell.angle_beta   90.00
_cell.angle_gamma   90.00
#
_symmetry.space_group_name_H-M   'P 1'
#
loop_
_entity.id
_entity.type
_entity.pdbx_description
1 polymer ?
#
loop_
_entity_poly.entity_id
_entity_poly.type
_entity_poly.pdbx_seq_one_letter_code
_entity_poly.pdbx_strand_id
1 'polypeptide(L)'
;MESISAPASGSIAINTAADLRKIGNGSPLNGKYHLTADIDLAGADWVPIGSGAEAFTGTLDGQGHLIKNMTITGAVGAAGLIANTSGSTDKIVLKHIGLENVNIDVSTDGVIGALLADNARGHVIVSNCFVTGSIKGTGSSVYAGGLVGKSTGYNPGGLLNISDCYSTATITVTGTTYDGILEYAPITVMGKAFAGGILGRAHDAETI
;
A
#
# COMPACT_ATOMS: atom_id res chain seq x y z
N MET A 1 5.01 23.83 5.28
CA MET A 1 5.47 22.58 4.65
C MET A 1 6.78 22.21 5.30
N GLU A 2 6.87 21.07 5.93
CA GLU A 2 8.15 20.56 6.40
C GLU A 2 9.06 20.30 5.19
N SER A 3 10.30 20.70 5.26
CA SER A 3 11.26 20.46 4.20
C SER A 3 11.58 18.95 4.15
N ILE A 4 11.44 18.34 2.98
CA ILE A 4 11.83 16.94 2.79
C ILE A 4 13.33 16.81 3.03
N SER A 5 13.73 15.95 3.95
CA SER A 5 15.13 15.70 4.26
C SER A 5 15.83 14.96 3.11
N ALA A 6 17.14 15.13 3.00
CA ALA A 6 17.93 14.38 2.03
C ALA A 6 17.70 12.85 2.18
N PRO A 7 17.83 12.09 1.07
CA PRO A 7 17.71 10.64 1.11
C PRO A 7 18.68 10.00 2.12
N ALA A 8 18.25 8.87 2.70
CA ALA A 8 19.09 8.14 3.64
C ALA A 8 20.42 7.71 2.99
N SER A 9 21.51 7.77 3.74
CA SER A 9 22.81 7.31 3.26
C SER A 9 22.73 5.85 2.79
N GLY A 10 23.32 5.56 1.63
CA GLY A 10 23.32 4.24 1.01
C GLY A 10 21.98 3.83 0.39
N SER A 11 21.02 4.76 0.26
CA SER A 11 19.78 4.44 -0.46
C SER A 11 19.99 4.37 -1.98
N ILE A 12 19.24 3.47 -2.60
CA ILE A 12 19.26 3.23 -4.05
C ILE A 12 18.30 4.20 -4.73
N ALA A 13 18.80 4.94 -5.71
CA ALA A 13 17.99 5.86 -6.49
C ALA A 13 17.05 5.11 -7.47
N ILE A 14 15.79 5.51 -7.50
CA ILE A 14 14.77 5.01 -8.41
C ILE A 14 14.33 6.18 -9.30
N ASN A 15 14.64 6.10 -10.56
CA ASN A 15 14.39 7.17 -11.52
C ASN A 15 13.36 6.79 -12.58
N THR A 16 13.10 5.49 -12.75
CA THR A 16 12.21 4.97 -13.80
C THR A 16 11.30 3.86 -13.29
N ALA A 17 10.23 3.58 -14.03
CA ALA A 17 9.37 2.42 -13.78
C ALA A 17 10.15 1.10 -13.82
N ALA A 18 11.18 1.01 -14.66
CA ALA A 18 12.04 -0.17 -14.71
C ALA A 18 12.88 -0.35 -13.44
N ASP A 19 13.36 0.75 -12.84
CA ASP A 19 14.09 0.68 -11.57
C ASP A 19 13.15 0.28 -10.42
N LEU A 20 11.94 0.84 -10.39
CA LEU A 20 10.94 0.48 -9.38
C LEU A 20 10.59 -1.01 -9.44
N ARG A 21 10.47 -1.59 -10.64
CA ARG A 21 10.21 -3.02 -10.85
C ARG A 21 11.37 -3.95 -10.45
N LYS A 22 12.57 -3.42 -10.25
CA LYS A 22 13.70 -4.21 -9.76
C LYS A 22 13.62 -4.53 -8.28
N ILE A 23 12.84 -3.80 -7.50
CA ILE A 23 12.69 -4.07 -6.06
C ILE A 23 12.04 -5.44 -5.86
N GLY A 24 12.79 -6.39 -5.29
CA GLY A 24 12.39 -7.80 -5.18
C GLY A 24 12.64 -8.63 -6.43
N ASN A 25 13.15 -8.00 -7.51
CA ASN A 25 13.51 -8.67 -8.76
C ASN A 25 14.87 -8.12 -9.25
N GLY A 26 15.93 -8.47 -8.54
CA GLY A 26 17.29 -7.99 -8.80
C GLY A 26 17.79 -6.94 -7.79
N SER A 27 16.90 -6.29 -7.03
CA SER A 27 17.26 -5.45 -5.90
C SER A 27 16.59 -5.97 -4.61
N PRO A 28 17.25 -5.89 -3.45
CA PRO A 28 16.81 -6.56 -2.22
C PRO A 28 15.51 -5.96 -1.65
N LEU A 29 14.61 -6.79 -1.10
CA LEU A 29 13.37 -6.35 -0.47
C LEU A 29 13.59 -5.61 0.87
N ASN A 30 14.77 -5.71 1.47
CA ASN A 30 15.16 -4.99 2.68
C ASN A 30 15.98 -3.73 2.39
N GLY A 31 16.10 -3.33 1.12
CA GLY A 31 16.85 -2.16 0.70
C GLY A 31 16.22 -0.83 1.14
N LYS A 32 17.04 0.23 1.11
CA LYS A 32 16.56 1.60 1.21
C LYS A 32 16.49 2.19 -0.19
N TYR A 33 15.35 2.73 -0.56
CA TYR A 33 15.07 3.28 -1.88
C TYR A 33 14.56 4.71 -1.78
N HIS A 34 14.91 5.55 -2.74
CA HIS A 34 14.33 6.88 -2.87
C HIS A 34 14.03 7.23 -4.33
N LEU A 35 12.93 7.91 -4.56
CA LEU A 35 12.61 8.43 -5.89
C LEU A 35 13.45 9.67 -6.18
N THR A 36 13.84 9.84 -7.44
CA THR A 36 14.58 11.01 -7.95
C THR A 36 13.80 11.76 -9.02
N ALA A 37 12.66 11.23 -9.44
CA ALA A 37 11.74 11.81 -10.39
C ALA A 37 10.34 11.22 -10.22
N ASP A 38 9.34 11.87 -10.78
CA ASP A 38 8.02 11.29 -10.97
C ASP A 38 8.11 10.06 -11.87
N ILE A 39 7.40 8.98 -11.50
CA ILE A 39 7.39 7.73 -12.24
C ILE A 39 6.01 7.47 -12.81
N ASP A 40 5.88 7.46 -14.13
CA ASP A 40 4.67 7.04 -14.80
C ASP A 40 4.74 5.55 -15.14
N LEU A 41 3.79 4.77 -14.61
CA LEU A 41 3.67 3.34 -14.90
C LEU A 41 2.91 3.06 -16.20
N ALA A 42 2.39 4.12 -16.84
CA ALA A 42 1.74 4.12 -18.15
C ALA A 42 0.55 3.14 -18.28
N GLY A 43 -0.10 2.82 -17.17
CA GLY A 43 -1.23 1.89 -17.15
C GLY A 43 -0.87 0.42 -17.44
N ALA A 44 0.40 0.08 -17.54
CA ALA A 44 0.81 -1.31 -17.62
C ALA A 44 0.55 -2.01 -16.26
N ASP A 45 0.09 -3.26 -16.32
CA ASP A 45 -0.18 -4.02 -15.10
C ASP A 45 1.03 -4.03 -14.17
N TRP A 46 0.76 -3.66 -12.93
CA TRP A 46 1.75 -3.61 -11.87
C TRP A 46 1.77 -4.94 -11.10
N VAL A 47 2.94 -5.53 -10.99
CA VAL A 47 3.16 -6.65 -10.06
C VAL A 47 3.59 -6.07 -8.73
N PRO A 48 2.81 -6.25 -7.64
CA PRO A 48 3.12 -5.67 -6.35
C PRO A 48 4.46 -6.14 -5.79
N ILE A 49 5.23 -5.21 -5.24
CA ILE A 49 6.51 -5.52 -4.58
C ILE A 49 6.24 -6.44 -3.38
N GLY A 50 7.01 -7.52 -3.24
CA GLY A 50 6.81 -8.48 -2.16
C GLY A 50 5.56 -9.35 -2.30
N SER A 51 5.10 -9.60 -3.53
CA SER A 51 3.98 -10.52 -3.82
C SER A 51 4.37 -12.00 -3.81
N GLY A 52 5.65 -12.31 -3.73
CA GLY A 52 6.16 -13.68 -3.64
C GLY A 52 6.25 -14.21 -2.20
N ALA A 53 7.16 -15.15 -1.99
CA ALA A 53 7.39 -15.77 -0.68
C ALA A 53 8.02 -14.80 0.34
N GLU A 54 8.69 -13.75 -0.13
CA GLU A 54 9.36 -12.75 0.71
C GLU A 54 8.61 -11.43 0.69
N ALA A 55 8.51 -10.80 1.84
CA ALA A 55 7.84 -9.53 2.04
C ALA A 55 8.82 -8.35 1.93
N PHE A 56 8.31 -7.16 1.63
CA PHE A 56 9.10 -5.93 1.69
C PHE A 56 9.38 -5.57 3.15
N THR A 57 10.65 -5.35 3.48
CA THR A 57 11.12 -5.03 4.84
C THR A 57 12.04 -3.80 4.87
N GLY A 58 12.07 -3.05 3.79
CA GLY A 58 12.97 -1.92 3.58
C GLY A 58 12.36 -0.54 3.84
N THR A 59 12.94 0.43 3.18
CA THR A 59 12.46 1.83 3.13
C THR A 59 12.18 2.23 1.70
N LEU A 60 11.03 2.84 1.45
CA LEU A 60 10.73 3.55 0.20
C LEU A 60 10.37 5.01 0.53
N ASP A 61 11.22 5.92 0.10
CA ASP A 61 11.06 7.35 0.28
C ASP A 61 10.77 8.01 -1.08
N GLY A 62 9.56 8.52 -1.25
CA GLY A 62 9.16 9.18 -2.49
C GLY A 62 9.84 10.51 -2.73
N GLN A 63 10.47 11.11 -1.73
CA GLN A 63 11.10 12.46 -1.83
C GLN A 63 10.15 13.53 -2.39
N GLY A 64 8.82 13.33 -2.22
CA GLY A 64 7.78 14.21 -2.75
C GLY A 64 7.44 13.98 -4.22
N HIS A 65 8.04 12.99 -4.87
CA HIS A 65 7.70 12.59 -6.23
C HIS A 65 6.45 11.70 -6.28
N LEU A 66 5.89 11.60 -7.46
CA LEU A 66 4.67 10.86 -7.75
C LEU A 66 4.97 9.52 -8.43
N ILE A 67 4.17 8.51 -8.11
CA ILE A 67 4.02 7.30 -8.92
C ILE A 67 2.62 7.37 -9.53
N LYS A 68 2.56 7.42 -10.87
CA LYS A 68 1.34 7.73 -11.63
C LYS A 68 0.83 6.53 -12.40
N ASN A 69 -0.48 6.48 -12.62
CA ASN A 69 -1.14 5.53 -13.52
C ASN A 69 -0.86 4.06 -13.19
N MET A 70 -0.72 3.74 -11.90
CA MET A 70 -0.59 2.34 -11.48
C MET A 70 -1.88 1.59 -11.75
N THR A 71 -1.78 0.49 -12.50
CA THR A 71 -2.93 -0.38 -12.80
C THR A 71 -2.67 -1.78 -12.27
N ILE A 72 -3.66 -2.37 -11.59
CA ILE A 72 -3.65 -3.76 -11.15
C ILE A 72 -5.01 -4.36 -11.50
N THR A 73 -5.03 -5.42 -12.30
CA THR A 73 -6.25 -6.06 -12.76
C THR A 73 -6.23 -7.58 -12.57
N GLY A 74 -7.41 -8.20 -12.64
CA GLY A 74 -7.54 -9.65 -12.62
C GLY A 74 -7.63 -10.29 -11.24
N ALA A 75 -7.21 -11.54 -11.11
CA ALA A 75 -7.28 -12.30 -9.87
C ALA A 75 -5.94 -12.25 -9.14
N VAL A 76 -5.89 -11.53 -8.02
CA VAL A 76 -4.69 -11.37 -7.20
C VAL A 76 -5.00 -11.54 -5.71
N GLY A 77 -4.06 -12.06 -4.93
CA GLY A 77 -4.24 -12.24 -3.48
C GLY A 77 -4.03 -10.94 -2.68
N ALA A 78 -3.16 -10.06 -3.16
CA ALA A 78 -2.86 -8.78 -2.55
C ALA A 78 -2.59 -7.74 -3.63
N ALA A 79 -3.29 -6.60 -3.60
CA ALA A 79 -3.18 -5.54 -4.61
C ALA A 79 -2.72 -4.23 -3.98
N GLY A 80 -1.62 -3.68 -4.48
CA GLY A 80 -1.05 -2.41 -4.08
C GLY A 80 0.34 -2.19 -4.69
N LEU A 81 0.95 -1.05 -4.40
CA LEU A 81 2.34 -0.82 -4.78
C LEU A 81 3.24 -1.88 -4.11
N ILE A 82 2.98 -2.16 -2.84
CA ILE A 82 3.61 -3.20 -2.03
C ILE A 82 2.52 -4.20 -1.62
N ALA A 83 2.76 -5.50 -1.87
CA ALA A 83 1.81 -6.56 -1.52
C ALA A 83 1.83 -6.82 -0.01
N ASN A 84 3.01 -7.11 0.53
CA ASN A 84 3.15 -7.54 1.91
C ASN A 84 4.35 -6.90 2.59
N THR A 85 4.18 -6.63 3.88
CA THR A 85 5.27 -6.39 4.81
C THR A 85 5.22 -7.43 5.93
N SER A 86 6.35 -7.89 6.40
CA SER A 86 6.42 -8.93 7.44
C SER A 86 7.65 -8.75 8.31
N GLY A 87 7.57 -9.30 9.51
CA GLY A 87 8.52 -9.27 10.60
C GLY A 87 9.95 -8.83 10.27
N SER A 88 10.24 -7.58 10.58
CA SER A 88 11.58 -7.02 10.57
C SER A 88 11.91 -6.53 11.98
N THR A 89 13.13 -6.68 12.41
CA THR A 89 13.65 -6.02 13.61
C THR A 89 13.77 -4.51 13.40
N ASP A 90 13.88 -4.10 12.14
CA ASP A 90 13.96 -2.71 11.73
C ASP A 90 12.58 -2.17 11.31
N LYS A 91 12.43 -0.86 11.40
CA LYS A 91 11.21 -0.18 10.95
C LYS A 91 11.13 -0.19 9.43
N ILE A 92 9.99 -0.61 8.91
CA ILE A 92 9.64 -0.48 7.49
C ILE A 92 9.08 0.92 7.29
N VAL A 93 9.64 1.70 6.37
CA VAL A 93 9.26 3.10 6.20
C VAL A 93 8.79 3.36 4.79
N LEU A 94 7.56 3.86 4.67
CA LEU A 94 6.96 4.33 3.42
C LEU A 94 6.61 5.80 3.61
N LYS A 95 7.31 6.70 2.93
CA LYS A 95 7.11 8.13 3.18
C LYS A 95 7.25 9.00 1.95
N HIS A 96 6.60 10.18 2.00
CA HIS A 96 6.64 11.21 0.96
C HIS A 96 6.27 10.68 -0.44
N ILE A 97 5.32 9.75 -0.52
CA ILE A 97 4.90 9.08 -1.76
C ILE A 97 3.51 9.57 -2.14
N GLY A 98 3.37 10.12 -3.35
CA GLY A 98 2.07 10.34 -3.95
C GLY A 98 1.76 9.24 -4.96
N LEU A 99 0.62 8.54 -4.78
CA LEU A 99 0.06 7.64 -5.80
C LEU A 99 -1.06 8.37 -6.53
N GLU A 100 -0.81 8.77 -7.76
CA GLU A 100 -1.76 9.55 -8.55
C GLU A 100 -2.43 8.69 -9.61
N ASN A 101 -3.77 8.78 -9.70
CA ASN A 101 -4.57 8.10 -10.70
C ASN A 101 -4.36 6.58 -10.70
N VAL A 102 -4.44 5.95 -9.51
CA VAL A 102 -4.41 4.49 -9.42
C VAL A 102 -5.69 3.89 -10.01
N ASN A 103 -5.57 2.75 -10.66
CA ASN A 103 -6.68 1.95 -11.16
C ASN A 103 -6.51 0.50 -10.73
N ILE A 104 -7.15 0.14 -9.62
CA ILE A 104 -7.16 -1.23 -9.10
C ILE A 104 -8.56 -1.80 -9.33
N ASP A 105 -8.68 -2.84 -10.18
CA ASP A 105 -9.93 -3.56 -10.43
C ASP A 105 -9.65 -5.07 -10.38
N VAL A 106 -9.86 -5.67 -9.23
CA VAL A 106 -9.42 -7.03 -8.96
C VAL A 106 -10.53 -7.93 -8.44
N SER A 107 -10.45 -9.22 -8.79
CA SER A 107 -11.25 -10.28 -8.19
C SER A 107 -10.38 -10.99 -7.16
N THR A 108 -10.74 -10.87 -5.88
CA THR A 108 -9.92 -11.39 -4.79
C THR A 108 -10.73 -11.68 -3.54
N ASP A 109 -10.38 -12.76 -2.84
CA ASP A 109 -10.73 -12.97 -1.43
C ASP A 109 -9.60 -12.48 -0.51
N GLY A 110 -8.95 -11.40 -0.89
CA GLY A 110 -7.71 -10.89 -0.32
C GLY A 110 -7.77 -9.44 0.10
N VAL A 111 -6.66 -8.77 -0.06
CA VAL A 111 -6.41 -7.45 0.52
C VAL A 111 -6.00 -6.46 -0.55
N ILE A 112 -6.59 -5.27 -0.50
CA ILE A 112 -6.33 -4.16 -1.42
C ILE A 112 -5.94 -2.93 -0.61
N GLY A 113 -4.75 -2.40 -0.86
CA GLY A 113 -4.33 -1.11 -0.33
C GLY A 113 -3.38 -0.47 -1.34
N ALA A 114 -3.71 0.70 -1.88
CA ALA A 114 -2.96 1.20 -3.02
C ALA A 114 -1.46 1.38 -2.74
N LEU A 115 -1.08 1.76 -1.52
CA LEU A 115 0.32 1.84 -1.12
C LEU A 115 0.83 0.50 -0.55
N LEU A 116 0.08 -0.10 0.38
CA LEU A 116 0.43 -1.35 1.04
C LEU A 116 -0.82 -2.21 1.20
N ALA A 117 -0.85 -3.39 0.59
CA ALA A 117 -2.00 -4.27 0.74
C ALA A 117 -2.06 -4.87 2.15
N ASP A 118 -1.07 -5.62 2.60
CA ASP A 118 -1.10 -6.29 3.91
C ASP A 118 0.16 -6.01 4.76
N ASN A 119 -0.05 -5.51 5.97
CA ASN A 119 0.96 -5.53 7.03
C ASN A 119 0.71 -6.72 7.94
N ALA A 120 1.35 -7.84 7.64
CA ALA A 120 1.14 -9.08 8.38
C ALA A 120 1.78 -9.05 9.78
N ARG A 121 2.99 -8.50 9.95
CA ARG A 121 3.74 -8.51 11.24
C ARG A 121 4.81 -7.41 11.34
N GLY A 122 4.86 -6.47 10.42
CA GLY A 122 5.93 -5.45 10.39
C GLY A 122 5.63 -4.27 11.32
N HIS A 123 6.70 -3.63 11.84
CA HIS A 123 6.60 -2.29 12.37
C HIS A 123 6.67 -1.29 11.22
N VAL A 124 5.53 -0.88 10.70
CA VAL A 124 5.41 -0.04 9.50
C VAL A 124 5.09 1.39 9.88
N ILE A 125 5.82 2.32 9.29
CA ILE A 125 5.56 3.76 9.35
C ILE A 125 5.18 4.22 7.95
N VAL A 126 3.99 4.80 7.82
CA VAL A 126 3.50 5.45 6.61
C VAL A 126 3.32 6.92 6.92
N SER A 127 4.04 7.81 6.24
CA SER A 127 3.95 9.24 6.52
C SER A 127 4.04 10.10 5.26
N ASN A 128 3.30 11.22 5.27
CA ASN A 128 3.28 12.18 4.17
C ASN A 128 2.98 11.52 2.82
N CYS A 129 2.01 10.59 2.79
CA CYS A 129 1.61 9.86 1.60
C CYS A 129 0.18 10.20 1.21
N PHE A 130 -0.10 10.11 -0.09
CA PHE A 130 -1.48 10.24 -0.55
C PHE A 130 -1.79 9.32 -1.73
N VAL A 131 -3.09 9.07 -1.92
CA VAL A 131 -3.61 8.24 -3.02
C VAL A 131 -4.80 8.93 -3.66
N THR A 132 -4.83 8.92 -4.99
CA THR A 132 -5.98 9.32 -5.81
C THR A 132 -6.32 8.23 -6.82
N GLY A 133 -7.55 8.20 -7.34
CA GLY A 133 -7.96 7.27 -8.39
C GLY A 133 -9.10 6.35 -8.00
N SER A 134 -9.07 5.10 -8.44
CA SER A 134 -10.14 4.12 -8.23
C SER A 134 -9.60 2.79 -7.72
N ILE A 135 -10.28 2.24 -6.73
CA ILE A 135 -10.00 0.93 -6.14
C ILE A 135 -11.29 0.12 -6.16
N LYS A 136 -11.28 -0.99 -6.86
CA LYS A 136 -12.42 -1.90 -6.96
C LYS A 136 -12.00 -3.32 -6.64
N GLY A 137 -12.72 -3.95 -5.72
CA GLY A 137 -12.51 -5.33 -5.32
C GLY A 137 -13.81 -6.14 -5.33
N THR A 138 -13.76 -7.36 -5.88
CA THR A 138 -14.89 -8.28 -5.91
C THR A 138 -14.44 -9.64 -5.41
N GLY A 139 -15.14 -10.21 -4.41
CA GLY A 139 -14.80 -11.51 -3.83
C GLY A 139 -15.71 -11.90 -2.67
N SER A 140 -15.45 -13.04 -2.04
CA SER A 140 -16.23 -13.50 -0.88
C SER A 140 -15.85 -12.73 0.40
N SER A 141 -14.57 -12.32 0.52
CA SER A 141 -14.04 -11.58 1.67
C SER A 141 -12.95 -10.63 1.19
N VAL A 142 -13.28 -9.36 1.08
CA VAL A 142 -12.36 -8.33 0.56
C VAL A 142 -12.10 -7.29 1.64
N TYR A 143 -10.81 -6.97 1.86
CA TYR A 143 -10.38 -5.85 2.70
C TYR A 143 -9.78 -4.78 1.79
N ALA A 144 -10.33 -3.58 1.79
CA ALA A 144 -9.84 -2.51 0.94
C ALA A 144 -9.65 -1.19 1.70
N GLY A 145 -8.47 -0.61 1.55
CA GLY A 145 -8.13 0.71 2.05
C GLY A 145 -7.49 1.58 0.97
N GLY A 146 -7.64 2.89 1.08
CA GLY A 146 -7.04 3.82 0.14
C GLY A 146 -5.51 3.77 0.16
N LEU A 147 -4.91 3.75 1.34
CA LEU A 147 -3.46 3.58 1.52
C LEU A 147 -3.11 2.15 1.93
N VAL A 148 -3.67 1.66 3.02
CA VAL A 148 -3.35 0.35 3.58
C VAL A 148 -4.61 -0.51 3.62
N GLY A 149 -4.53 -1.72 3.06
CA GLY A 149 -5.68 -2.62 3.01
C GLY A 149 -5.96 -3.29 4.34
N LYS A 150 -4.94 -3.85 4.97
CA LYS A 150 -5.06 -4.58 6.22
C LYS A 150 -3.79 -4.46 7.04
N SER A 151 -3.94 -4.40 8.36
CA SER A 151 -2.85 -4.59 9.30
C SER A 151 -3.25 -5.57 10.38
N THR A 152 -2.51 -6.66 10.49
CA THR A 152 -2.67 -7.65 11.55
C THR A 152 -1.46 -7.56 12.47
N GLY A 153 -1.56 -6.71 13.48
CA GLY A 153 -0.57 -6.63 14.56
C GLY A 153 -0.67 -7.85 15.47
N TYR A 154 -0.08 -8.98 15.10
CA TYR A 154 -0.02 -10.15 15.98
C TYR A 154 1.36 -10.20 16.66
N ASN A 155 1.36 -9.71 17.88
CA ASN A 155 2.28 -9.85 19.02
C ASN A 155 3.73 -10.31 18.80
N PRO A 156 4.71 -9.78 19.57
CA PRO A 156 4.80 -8.43 20.10
C PRO A 156 5.64 -7.55 19.20
N GLY A 157 5.01 -6.62 18.46
CA GLY A 157 5.74 -5.59 17.73
C GLY A 157 5.25 -5.20 16.33
N GLY A 158 4.19 -5.79 15.81
CA GLY A 158 3.58 -5.31 14.56
C GLY A 158 2.79 -4.02 14.82
N LEU A 159 3.42 -2.86 14.63
CA LEU A 159 2.78 -1.56 14.74
C LEU A 159 2.61 -0.97 13.35
N LEU A 160 1.45 -0.39 13.10
CA LEU A 160 1.21 0.46 11.93
C LEU A 160 0.99 1.89 12.40
N ASN A 161 1.92 2.78 12.05
CA ASN A 161 1.78 4.21 12.25
C ASN A 161 1.47 4.89 10.93
N ILE A 162 0.36 5.60 10.85
CA ILE A 162 0.00 6.43 9.68
C ILE A 162 -0.12 7.87 10.15
N SER A 163 0.65 8.78 9.55
CA SER A 163 0.61 10.21 9.85
C SER A 163 0.68 11.05 8.58
N ASP A 164 0.00 12.19 8.60
CA ASP A 164 0.04 13.19 7.52
C ASP A 164 -0.29 12.59 6.13
N CYS A 165 -1.25 11.67 6.11
CA CYS A 165 -1.66 10.93 4.92
C CYS A 165 -3.13 11.22 4.58
N TYR A 166 -3.46 11.12 3.29
CA TYR A 166 -4.86 11.18 2.87
C TYR A 166 -5.12 10.29 1.65
N SER A 167 -6.40 9.95 1.45
CA SER A 167 -6.85 9.28 0.25
C SER A 167 -8.12 9.96 -0.27
N THR A 168 -8.13 10.25 -1.56
CA THR A 168 -9.33 10.67 -2.29
C THR A 168 -9.74 9.63 -3.35
N ALA A 169 -9.17 8.43 -3.26
CA ALA A 169 -9.55 7.34 -4.15
C ALA A 169 -11.00 6.91 -3.91
N THR A 170 -11.74 6.66 -4.99
CA THR A 170 -13.05 6.02 -4.90
C THR A 170 -12.86 4.53 -4.64
N ILE A 171 -13.45 4.02 -3.55
CA ILE A 171 -13.33 2.61 -3.17
C ILE A 171 -14.69 1.93 -3.34
N THR A 172 -14.74 0.88 -4.16
CA THR A 172 -15.92 0.05 -4.37
C THR A 172 -15.56 -1.41 -4.12
N VAL A 173 -16.20 -2.03 -3.12
CA VAL A 173 -15.99 -3.44 -2.82
C VAL A 173 -17.31 -4.18 -2.79
N THR A 174 -17.29 -5.38 -3.38
CA THR A 174 -18.45 -6.29 -3.44
C THR A 174 -18.03 -7.63 -2.86
N GLY A 175 -18.72 -8.06 -1.80
CA GLY A 175 -18.47 -9.35 -1.16
C GLY A 175 -19.77 -10.04 -0.77
N THR A 176 -19.71 -11.32 -0.44
CA THR A 176 -20.90 -12.14 -0.10
C THR A 176 -21.21 -12.17 1.39
N THR A 177 -20.30 -11.68 2.23
CA THR A 177 -20.48 -11.71 3.68
C THR A 177 -20.06 -10.38 4.33
N TYR A 178 -20.88 -9.85 5.25
CA TYR A 178 -20.74 -8.52 5.86
C TYR A 178 -20.31 -8.57 7.34
N ASP A 179 -19.28 -7.78 7.68
CA ASP A 179 -19.04 -7.31 9.05
C ASP A 179 -18.23 -6.00 8.96
N GLY A 180 -18.80 -4.86 9.34
CA GLY A 180 -18.39 -3.57 8.84
C GLY A 180 -17.88 -2.56 9.84
N ILE A 181 -17.00 -1.65 9.40
CA ILE A 181 -16.89 -0.26 9.90
C ILE A 181 -16.42 0.65 8.75
N LEU A 182 -17.05 1.81 8.61
CA LEU A 182 -16.85 2.81 7.57
C LEU A 182 -16.40 4.13 8.17
N GLU A 183 -15.31 4.75 7.69
CA GLU A 183 -15.09 6.18 7.87
C GLU A 183 -14.39 6.83 6.66
N TYR A 184 -15.04 7.88 6.12
CA TYR A 184 -14.59 8.96 5.23
C TYR A 184 -13.94 8.65 3.88
N ALA A 185 -14.70 8.01 2.98
CA ALA A 185 -14.57 8.17 1.53
C ALA A 185 -15.90 7.79 0.88
N PRO A 186 -16.21 8.14 -0.39
CA PRO A 186 -17.37 7.59 -1.05
C PRO A 186 -17.16 6.08 -1.25
N ILE A 187 -17.81 5.30 -0.39
CA ILE A 187 -17.63 3.84 -0.32
C ILE A 187 -18.96 3.19 -0.67
N THR A 188 -18.96 2.29 -1.62
CA THR A 188 -20.08 1.38 -1.87
C THR A 188 -19.68 -0.02 -1.45
N VAL A 189 -20.35 -0.55 -0.43
CA VAL A 189 -20.11 -1.91 0.09
C VAL A 189 -21.35 -2.75 -0.13
N MET A 190 -21.20 -3.90 -0.75
CA MET A 190 -22.24 -4.92 -0.89
C MET A 190 -21.69 -6.27 -0.43
N GLY A 191 -22.27 -6.82 0.65
CA GLY A 191 -21.85 -8.10 1.23
C GLY A 191 -20.77 -7.99 2.32
N LYS A 192 -20.03 -9.09 2.64
CA LYS A 192 -18.88 -9.04 3.58
C LYS A 192 -17.67 -8.38 2.92
N ALA A 193 -17.57 -7.09 3.07
CA ALA A 193 -16.43 -6.33 2.60
C ALA A 193 -16.07 -5.28 3.66
N PHE A 194 -14.78 -5.03 3.84
CA PHE A 194 -14.27 -3.99 4.71
C PHE A 194 -13.56 -2.96 3.85
N ALA A 195 -14.02 -1.74 3.91
CA ALA A 195 -13.43 -0.65 3.15
C ALA A 195 -13.22 0.56 4.07
N GLY A 196 -12.05 1.16 3.99
CA GLY A 196 -11.71 2.37 4.73
C GLY A 196 -10.94 3.36 3.85
N GLY A 197 -11.19 4.67 4.02
CA GLY A 197 -10.53 5.69 3.21
C GLY A 197 -9.00 5.61 3.28
N ILE A 198 -8.43 5.32 4.43
CA ILE A 198 -6.99 5.15 4.64
C ILE A 198 -6.65 3.69 4.92
N LEU A 199 -7.31 3.06 5.86
CA LEU A 199 -7.07 1.69 6.31
C LEU A 199 -8.33 0.85 6.19
N GLY A 200 -8.27 -0.28 5.50
CA GLY A 200 -9.40 -1.19 5.31
C GLY A 200 -9.72 -2.01 6.56
N ARG A 201 -8.74 -2.57 7.23
CA ARG A 201 -8.90 -3.32 8.48
C ARG A 201 -7.69 -3.21 9.40
N ALA A 202 -7.93 -2.98 10.67
CA ALA A 202 -6.99 -3.22 11.76
C ALA A 202 -7.49 -4.39 12.61
N HIS A 203 -6.61 -5.30 12.98
CA HIS A 203 -6.90 -6.38 13.93
C HIS A 203 -5.90 -6.28 15.07
N ASP A 204 -6.40 -6.25 16.31
CA ASP A 204 -5.63 -6.11 17.54
C ASP A 204 -4.72 -4.85 17.58
N ALA A 205 -5.06 -3.81 16.85
CA ALA A 205 -4.48 -2.50 17.06
C ALA A 205 -5.15 -1.88 18.30
N GLU A 206 -4.40 -1.63 19.35
CA GLU A 206 -4.83 -0.65 20.33
C GLU A 206 -4.92 0.70 19.60
N THR A 207 -6.14 1.17 19.44
CA THR A 207 -6.41 2.49 18.88
C THR A 207 -5.99 3.51 19.92
N ILE A 208 -4.97 4.27 19.61
CA ILE A 208 -4.61 5.47 20.37
C ILE A 208 -5.27 6.67 19.71
#